data_88322b3e47423105d4c9b185bd58a1bc
#
_entry.id   88322b3e47423105d4c9b185bd58a1bc
#
_cell.length_a   1.000
_cell.length_b   1.000
_cell.length_c   1.000
_cell.angle_alpha   90.00
_cell.angle_beta   90.00
_cell.angle_gamma   90.00
#
_symmetry.space_group_name_H-M   'P 1'
#
loop_
_entity.id
_entity.type
_entity.pdbx_description
1 polymer ?
#
loop_
_entity_poly.entity_id
_entity_poly.type
_entity_poly.pdbx_seq_one_letter_code
_entity_poly.pdbx_strand_id
1 'polypeptide(L)'
;MALSAFRSLAARLHVWISVGSLAVKLENGGLANRSFLLDTCGNIVSRYDKIHMFDVDLANGERYRESDNYVAGTEGRVAETPWGLFGLTICYDLRFPHLYRSLAKAGASIIGVPSAFTRPTGRAHWHILLRARAIETGCFIVASAQCGRHYGKRRTYGHSLVVDPTGTIMQEADEDPCFIIADLELGLVSQTRSSLPSLQHDRDYKVGM
;
A
#
# COMPACT_ATOMS: atom_id res chain seq x y z
N MET A 1 21.96 1.51 5.30
CA MET A 1 21.86 0.56 6.46
C MET A 1 20.51 -0.19 6.47
N ALA A 2 19.34 0.44 6.53
CA ALA A 2 18.07 -0.30 6.65
C ALA A 2 17.79 -1.27 5.49
N LEU A 3 17.86 -0.81 4.23
CA LEU A 3 17.61 -1.66 3.06
C LEU A 3 18.58 -2.86 2.98
N SER A 4 19.85 -2.65 3.31
CA SER A 4 20.85 -3.73 3.35
C SER A 4 20.47 -4.82 4.37
N ALA A 5 19.95 -4.43 5.54
CA ALA A 5 19.49 -5.38 6.56
C ALA A 5 18.30 -6.22 6.07
N PHE A 6 17.32 -5.59 5.39
CA PHE A 6 16.19 -6.31 4.80
C PHE A 6 16.62 -7.26 3.69
N ARG A 7 17.55 -6.86 2.83
CA ARG A 7 18.11 -7.73 1.79
C ARG A 7 18.79 -8.97 2.39
N SER A 8 19.64 -8.77 3.40
CA SER A 8 20.29 -9.89 4.12
C SER A 8 19.27 -10.78 4.82
N LEU A 9 18.20 -10.21 5.38
CA LEU A 9 17.13 -10.97 6.02
C LEU A 9 16.36 -11.82 5.02
N ALA A 10 15.96 -11.25 3.87
CA ALA A 10 15.27 -11.96 2.80
C ALA A 10 16.08 -13.17 2.32
N ALA A 11 17.38 -12.97 2.05
CA ALA A 11 18.27 -14.04 1.62
C ALA A 11 18.48 -15.11 2.70
N ARG A 12 18.67 -14.72 3.95
CA ARG A 12 18.88 -15.67 5.07
C ARG A 12 17.66 -16.54 5.36
N LEU A 13 16.46 -15.95 5.27
CA LEU A 13 15.22 -16.66 5.58
C LEU A 13 14.57 -17.28 4.34
N HIS A 14 15.12 -17.03 3.13
CA HIS A 14 14.54 -17.46 1.85
C HIS A 14 13.07 -17.03 1.67
N VAL A 15 12.75 -15.78 2.05
CA VAL A 15 11.40 -15.21 1.94
C VAL A 15 11.38 -13.95 1.07
N TRP A 16 10.25 -13.69 0.44
CA TRP A 16 9.99 -12.39 -0.16
C TRP A 16 9.67 -11.36 0.91
N ILE A 17 10.14 -10.12 0.72
CA ILE A 17 9.85 -9.02 1.65
C ILE A 17 9.37 -7.79 0.88
N SER A 18 8.16 -7.35 1.19
CA SER A 18 7.71 -6.00 0.85
C SER A 18 8.12 -5.05 1.98
N VAL A 19 9.14 -4.22 1.73
CA VAL A 19 9.79 -3.38 2.75
C VAL A 19 9.00 -2.10 2.93
N GLY A 20 7.81 -2.04 3.33
CA GLY A 20 7.11 -0.79 3.57
C GLY A 20 7.68 0.39 2.76
N SER A 21 8.04 1.50 3.42
CA SER A 21 8.72 2.60 2.73
C SER A 21 9.88 3.20 3.54
N LEU A 22 10.90 3.66 2.83
CA LEU A 22 12.11 4.28 3.37
C LEU A 22 12.31 5.66 2.74
N ALA A 23 12.88 6.61 3.51
CA ALA A 23 13.40 7.84 2.96
C ALA A 23 14.71 7.54 2.20
N VAL A 24 14.70 7.79 0.89
CA VAL A 24 15.85 7.51 0.00
C VAL A 24 16.31 8.80 -0.64
N LYS A 25 17.59 9.11 -0.50
CA LYS A 25 18.20 10.26 -1.17
C LYS A 25 18.31 10.00 -2.67
N LEU A 26 17.82 10.93 -3.46
CA LEU A 26 17.90 10.93 -4.92
C LEU A 26 19.21 11.56 -5.40
N GLU A 27 19.61 11.27 -6.62
CA GLU A 27 20.83 11.83 -7.24
C GLU A 27 20.77 13.36 -7.36
N ASN A 28 19.59 13.93 -7.57
CA ASN A 28 19.34 15.37 -7.61
C ASN A 28 19.32 16.05 -6.23
N GLY A 29 19.61 15.32 -5.16
CA GLY A 29 19.66 15.84 -3.78
C GLY A 29 18.33 15.80 -3.04
N GLY A 30 17.20 15.52 -3.72
CA GLY A 30 15.89 15.36 -3.09
C GLY A 30 15.75 14.03 -2.32
N LEU A 31 14.62 13.84 -1.63
CA LEU A 31 14.26 12.59 -0.99
C LEU A 31 13.06 11.95 -1.68
N ALA A 32 13.06 10.64 -1.83
CA ALA A 32 11.87 9.87 -2.19
C ALA A 32 11.38 9.06 -1.00
N ASN A 33 10.06 8.98 -0.83
CA ASN A 33 9.42 8.00 0.04
C ASN A 33 9.24 6.72 -0.78
N ARG A 34 10.18 5.77 -0.65
CA ARG A 34 10.35 4.62 -1.57
C ARG A 34 10.09 3.29 -0.91
N SER A 35 9.19 2.52 -1.51
CA SER A 35 8.95 1.10 -1.20
C SER A 35 9.84 0.20 -2.05
N PHE A 36 10.13 -1.01 -1.53
CA PHE A 36 10.93 -2.02 -2.21
C PHE A 36 10.25 -3.39 -2.08
N LEU A 37 10.31 -4.17 -3.15
CA LEU A 37 10.00 -5.59 -3.13
C LEU A 37 11.28 -6.38 -3.33
N LEU A 38 11.56 -7.32 -2.42
CA LEU A 38 12.76 -8.14 -2.40
C LEU A 38 12.39 -9.61 -2.63
N ASP A 39 13.20 -10.32 -3.43
CA ASP A 39 13.09 -11.77 -3.62
C ASP A 39 13.79 -12.57 -2.50
N THR A 40 13.71 -13.90 -2.61
CA THR A 40 14.33 -14.85 -1.67
C THR A 40 15.86 -14.83 -1.65
N CYS A 41 16.50 -14.16 -2.61
CA CYS A 41 17.95 -13.95 -2.66
C CYS A 41 18.34 -12.56 -2.12
N GLY A 42 17.37 -11.73 -1.72
CA GLY A 42 17.57 -10.36 -1.29
C GLY A 42 17.82 -9.38 -2.45
N ASN A 43 17.51 -9.79 -3.70
CA ASN A 43 17.56 -8.88 -4.83
C ASN A 43 16.36 -7.94 -4.81
N ILE A 44 16.55 -6.70 -5.29
CA ILE A 44 15.46 -5.75 -5.45
C ILE A 44 14.76 -6.08 -6.77
N VAL A 45 13.53 -6.61 -6.66
CA VAL A 45 12.67 -6.92 -7.82
C VAL A 45 11.97 -5.67 -8.32
N SER A 46 11.49 -4.81 -7.41
CA SER A 46 10.82 -3.57 -7.79
C SER A 46 11.03 -2.46 -6.77
N ARG A 47 10.88 -1.21 -7.25
CA ARG A 47 10.91 0.01 -6.45
C ARG A 47 9.71 0.87 -6.83
N TYR A 48 9.10 1.50 -5.84
CA TYR A 48 8.00 2.42 -6.06
C TYR A 48 8.21 3.68 -5.23
N ASP A 49 8.21 4.83 -5.87
CA ASP A 49 8.22 6.13 -5.23
C ASP A 49 6.78 6.61 -5.04
N LYS A 50 6.45 6.98 -3.82
CA LYS A 50 5.11 7.48 -3.48
C LYS A 50 4.70 8.61 -4.41
N ILE A 51 3.52 8.49 -5.03
CA ILE A 51 3.00 9.47 -6.00
C ILE A 51 2.28 10.60 -5.28
N HIS A 52 1.41 10.29 -4.32
CA HIS A 52 0.55 11.29 -3.69
C HIS A 52 1.10 11.73 -2.34
N MET A 53 1.54 12.98 -2.26
CA MET A 53 2.10 13.58 -1.05
C MET A 53 1.00 13.92 -0.05
N PHE A 54 1.26 13.67 1.24
CA PHE A 54 0.33 13.93 2.33
C PHE A 54 0.45 15.40 2.78
N ASP A 55 -0.16 16.31 2.02
CA ASP A 55 -0.21 17.74 2.30
C ASP A 55 -1.63 18.09 2.74
N VAL A 56 -1.85 18.17 4.04
CA VAL A 56 -3.18 18.33 4.62
C VAL A 56 -3.17 19.22 5.86
N ASP A 57 -4.28 19.88 6.08
CA ASP A 57 -4.63 20.56 7.32
C ASP A 57 -5.80 19.79 7.94
N LEU A 58 -5.58 19.17 9.10
CA LEU A 58 -6.60 18.38 9.77
C LEU A 58 -7.46 19.26 10.71
N ALA A 59 -8.71 18.85 10.92
CA ALA A 59 -9.65 19.58 11.76
C ALA A 59 -9.20 19.74 13.23
N ASN A 60 -8.31 18.87 13.70
CA ASN A 60 -7.71 18.94 15.04
C ASN A 60 -6.52 19.90 15.14
N GLY A 61 -6.23 20.66 14.06
CA GLY A 61 -5.13 21.61 13.97
C GLY A 61 -3.78 21.01 13.58
N GLU A 62 -3.68 19.70 13.37
CA GLU A 62 -2.45 19.08 12.84
C GLU A 62 -2.27 19.45 11.36
N ARG A 63 -1.05 19.85 11.01
CA ARG A 63 -0.66 20.22 9.65
C ARG A 63 0.46 19.32 9.18
N TYR A 64 0.35 18.82 7.96
CA TYR A 64 1.35 17.99 7.31
C TYR A 64 1.67 18.56 5.93
N ARG A 65 2.96 18.57 5.58
CA ARG A 65 3.49 19.00 4.27
C ARG A 65 4.60 18.02 3.88
N GLU A 66 4.21 16.88 3.33
CA GLU A 66 5.15 15.83 2.92
C GLU A 66 5.98 16.31 1.73
N SER A 67 5.39 17.11 0.85
CA SER A 67 6.06 17.70 -0.31
C SER A 67 7.20 18.66 0.03
N ASP A 68 7.26 19.21 1.26
CA ASP A 68 8.39 20.03 1.69
C ASP A 68 9.71 19.25 1.75
N ASN A 69 9.62 17.91 1.94
CA ASN A 69 10.79 17.06 2.14
C ASN A 69 10.94 15.98 1.07
N TYR A 70 9.87 15.60 0.38
CA TYR A 70 9.86 14.48 -0.55
C TYR A 70 9.43 14.89 -1.95
N VAL A 71 10.10 14.31 -2.94
CA VAL A 71 9.74 14.41 -4.34
C VAL A 71 8.71 13.33 -4.67
N ALA A 72 7.62 13.72 -5.32
CA ALA A 72 6.60 12.78 -5.76
C ALA A 72 7.11 11.86 -6.87
N GLY A 73 6.75 10.57 -6.80
CA GLY A 73 6.91 9.64 -7.91
C GLY A 73 5.92 9.95 -9.05
N THR A 74 6.18 9.37 -10.22
CA THR A 74 5.37 9.59 -11.43
C THR A 74 4.81 8.32 -12.04
N GLU A 75 5.17 7.14 -11.50
CA GLU A 75 4.83 5.86 -12.10
C GLU A 75 4.24 4.89 -11.07
N GLY A 76 3.07 4.32 -11.37
CA GLY A 76 2.56 3.14 -10.68
C GLY A 76 3.43 1.91 -10.98
N ARG A 77 3.56 1.00 -10.03
CA ARG A 77 4.42 -0.18 -10.17
C ARG A 77 3.67 -1.47 -9.84
N VAL A 78 3.77 -2.43 -10.74
CA VAL A 78 3.48 -3.84 -10.51
C VAL A 78 4.77 -4.64 -10.64
N ALA A 79 4.90 -5.72 -9.90
CA ALA A 79 6.07 -6.57 -9.89
C ALA A 79 5.66 -8.04 -10.01
N GLU A 80 6.40 -8.80 -10.81
CA GLU A 80 6.21 -10.25 -10.91
C GLU A 80 6.69 -10.93 -9.63
N THR A 81 5.88 -11.85 -9.13
CA THR A 81 6.19 -12.74 -8.02
C THR A 81 5.80 -14.17 -8.39
N PRO A 82 6.24 -15.20 -7.65
CA PRO A 82 5.79 -16.57 -7.88
C PRO A 82 4.28 -16.77 -7.76
N TRP A 83 3.59 -15.84 -7.14
CA TRP A 83 2.14 -15.89 -6.87
C TRP A 83 1.31 -14.96 -7.77
N GLY A 84 1.91 -14.36 -8.79
CA GLY A 84 1.29 -13.38 -9.68
C GLY A 84 1.82 -11.96 -9.47
N LEU A 85 1.11 -10.97 -10.02
CA LEU A 85 1.56 -9.58 -10.00
C LEU A 85 1.19 -8.88 -8.67
N PHE A 86 2.19 -8.24 -8.07
CA PHE A 86 2.07 -7.47 -6.83
C PHE A 86 2.11 -5.96 -7.12
N GLY A 87 1.05 -5.24 -6.77
CA GLY A 87 0.98 -3.78 -6.87
C GLY A 87 1.58 -3.08 -5.65
N LEU A 88 2.39 -2.05 -5.88
CA LEU A 88 3.01 -1.26 -4.82
C LEU A 88 2.29 0.09 -4.67
N THR A 89 1.93 0.42 -3.44
CA THR A 89 1.42 1.75 -3.04
C THR A 89 2.01 2.15 -1.70
N ILE A 90 1.84 3.41 -1.28
CA ILE A 90 2.28 3.88 0.05
C ILE A 90 1.22 4.81 0.64
N CYS A 91 0.61 4.39 1.75
CA CYS A 91 -0.14 5.23 2.71
C CYS A 91 -1.22 6.12 2.05
N TYR A 92 -0.93 7.40 1.82
CA TYR A 92 -1.87 8.38 1.27
C TYR A 92 -2.38 8.03 -0.12
N ASP A 93 -1.62 7.22 -0.90
CA ASP A 93 -2.07 6.67 -2.18
C ASP A 93 -3.42 5.94 -2.07
N LEU A 94 -3.75 5.41 -0.87
CA LEU A 94 -5.02 4.75 -0.59
C LEU A 94 -6.24 5.61 -0.92
N ARG A 95 -6.11 6.94 -0.91
CA ARG A 95 -7.21 7.87 -1.20
C ARG A 95 -7.48 8.07 -2.69
N PHE A 96 -6.64 7.51 -3.56
CA PHE A 96 -6.67 7.73 -5.00
C PHE A 96 -7.07 6.44 -5.75
N PRO A 97 -8.38 6.21 -5.96
CA PRO A 97 -8.90 4.95 -6.53
C PRO A 97 -8.34 4.64 -7.92
N HIS A 98 -8.07 5.67 -8.72
CA HIS A 98 -7.55 5.49 -10.07
C HIS A 98 -6.16 4.81 -10.11
N LEU A 99 -5.28 5.04 -9.12
CA LEU A 99 -4.01 4.33 -9.01
C LEU A 99 -4.25 2.82 -8.79
N TYR A 100 -5.10 2.47 -7.83
CA TYR A 100 -5.44 1.08 -7.52
C TYR A 100 -6.07 0.37 -8.72
N ARG A 101 -6.99 1.06 -9.39
CA ARG A 101 -7.64 0.55 -10.60
C ARG A 101 -6.63 0.34 -11.73
N SER A 102 -5.67 1.24 -11.92
CA SER A 102 -4.60 1.09 -12.90
C SER A 102 -3.70 -0.10 -12.60
N LEU A 103 -3.32 -0.31 -11.34
CA LEU A 103 -2.54 -1.48 -10.92
C LEU A 103 -3.30 -2.79 -11.17
N ALA A 104 -4.61 -2.82 -10.85
CA ALA A 104 -5.45 -3.98 -11.10
C ALA A 104 -5.62 -4.29 -12.59
N LYS A 105 -5.80 -3.26 -13.45
CA LYS A 105 -5.83 -3.39 -14.91
C LYS A 105 -4.49 -3.86 -15.49
N ALA A 106 -3.37 -3.50 -14.85
CA ALA A 106 -2.05 -4.02 -15.18
C ALA A 106 -1.83 -5.46 -14.68
N GLY A 107 -2.84 -6.09 -14.08
CA GLY A 107 -2.86 -7.50 -13.69
C GLY A 107 -2.53 -7.76 -12.22
N ALA A 108 -2.35 -6.76 -11.36
CA ALA A 108 -2.09 -7.00 -9.94
C ALA A 108 -3.19 -7.85 -9.31
N SER A 109 -2.79 -8.89 -8.58
CA SER A 109 -3.66 -9.76 -7.78
C SER A 109 -3.62 -9.40 -6.30
N ILE A 110 -2.49 -8.86 -5.85
CA ILE A 110 -2.24 -8.41 -4.48
C ILE A 110 -1.74 -6.97 -4.54
N ILE A 111 -2.22 -6.11 -3.66
CA ILE A 111 -1.72 -4.73 -3.54
C ILE A 111 -1.26 -4.49 -2.10
N GLY A 112 0.00 -4.11 -1.96
CA GLY A 112 0.61 -3.73 -0.68
C GLY A 112 0.33 -2.27 -0.33
N VAL A 113 -0.05 -2.00 0.93
CA VAL A 113 -0.41 -0.66 1.42
C VAL A 113 0.30 -0.36 2.75
N PRO A 114 1.64 -0.27 2.76
CA PRO A 114 2.36 0.14 3.97
C PRO A 114 1.97 1.57 4.35
N SER A 115 1.68 1.81 5.63
CA SER A 115 1.04 3.05 6.06
C SER A 115 1.45 3.52 7.45
N ALA A 116 1.31 4.83 7.65
CA ALA A 116 1.38 5.49 8.96
C ALA A 116 0.23 6.51 9.07
N PHE A 117 -1.01 6.03 8.99
CA PHE A 117 -2.21 6.87 9.09
C PHE A 117 -2.28 7.56 10.44
N THR A 118 -2.64 8.83 10.45
CA THR A 118 -2.92 9.55 11.72
C THR A 118 -4.12 8.89 12.41
N ARG A 119 -4.15 8.89 13.73
CA ARG A 119 -5.23 8.25 14.49
C ARG A 119 -6.62 8.75 14.11
N PRO A 120 -6.89 10.08 13.96
CA PRO A 120 -8.20 10.56 13.55
C PRO A 120 -8.63 10.07 12.16
N THR A 121 -7.75 10.19 11.18
CA THR A 121 -8.09 9.79 9.80
C THR A 121 -8.12 8.27 9.64
N GLY A 122 -7.32 7.54 10.41
CA GLY A 122 -7.35 6.08 10.45
C GLY A 122 -8.69 5.57 10.96
N ARG A 123 -9.12 6.06 12.13
CA ARG A 123 -10.41 5.70 12.73
C ARG A 123 -11.61 5.92 11.80
N ALA A 124 -11.58 7.02 11.04
CA ALA A 124 -12.69 7.37 10.16
C ALA A 124 -12.66 6.65 8.79
N HIS A 125 -11.46 6.33 8.25
CA HIS A 125 -11.36 6.00 6.83
C HIS A 125 -10.61 4.69 6.54
N TRP A 126 -9.75 4.19 7.43
CA TRP A 126 -8.80 3.11 7.13
C TRP A 126 -9.48 1.85 6.60
N HIS A 127 -10.38 1.28 7.38
CA HIS A 127 -11.10 0.06 7.03
C HIS A 127 -11.97 0.22 5.79
N ILE A 128 -12.71 1.35 5.73
CA ILE A 128 -13.63 1.63 4.63
C ILE A 128 -12.85 1.71 3.31
N LEU A 129 -11.74 2.47 3.28
CA LEU A 129 -10.96 2.64 2.07
C LEU A 129 -10.29 1.34 1.61
N LEU A 130 -9.68 0.57 2.52
CA LEU A 130 -9.03 -0.69 2.15
C LEU A 130 -10.02 -1.69 1.59
N ARG A 131 -11.19 -1.83 2.22
CA ARG A 131 -12.26 -2.68 1.72
C ARG A 131 -12.79 -2.20 0.37
N ALA A 132 -12.98 -0.90 0.20
CA ALA A 132 -13.38 -0.33 -1.10
C ALA A 132 -12.35 -0.65 -2.20
N ARG A 133 -11.04 -0.50 -1.91
CA ARG A 133 -9.98 -0.86 -2.87
C ARG A 133 -10.02 -2.33 -3.23
N ALA A 134 -10.21 -3.24 -2.28
CA ALA A 134 -10.35 -4.66 -2.54
C ALA A 134 -11.53 -4.95 -3.47
N ILE A 135 -12.72 -4.42 -3.14
CA ILE A 135 -13.97 -4.64 -3.89
C ILE A 135 -13.88 -4.11 -5.32
N GLU A 136 -13.46 -2.86 -5.50
CA GLU A 136 -13.44 -2.21 -6.82
C GLU A 136 -12.37 -2.75 -7.77
N THR A 137 -11.34 -3.42 -7.24
CA THR A 137 -10.22 -3.98 -8.01
C THR A 137 -10.26 -5.50 -8.11
N GLY A 138 -11.00 -6.17 -7.23
CA GLY A 138 -10.96 -7.63 -7.09
C GLY A 138 -9.56 -8.13 -6.73
N CYS A 139 -8.80 -7.37 -5.92
CA CYS A 139 -7.47 -7.72 -5.43
C CYS A 139 -7.48 -8.03 -3.94
N PHE A 140 -6.53 -8.87 -3.49
CA PHE A 140 -6.16 -8.86 -2.08
C PHE A 140 -5.47 -7.56 -1.71
N ILE A 141 -5.81 -6.99 -0.55
CA ILE A 141 -5.14 -5.82 0.01
C ILE A 141 -4.40 -6.24 1.27
N VAL A 142 -3.07 -6.02 1.26
CA VAL A 142 -2.20 -6.32 2.41
C VAL A 142 -1.66 -5.00 2.96
N ALA A 143 -2.20 -4.58 4.09
CA ALA A 143 -1.98 -3.26 4.65
C ALA A 143 -1.24 -3.31 5.98
N SER A 144 0.08 -3.12 5.94
CA SER A 144 0.92 -2.99 7.13
C SER A 144 0.88 -1.56 7.66
N ALA A 145 0.45 -1.37 8.90
CA ALA A 145 0.25 -0.05 9.48
C ALA A 145 1.10 0.17 10.73
N GLN A 146 1.84 1.27 10.78
CA GLN A 146 2.53 1.69 11.99
C GLN A 146 1.51 2.02 13.09
N CYS A 147 1.80 1.60 14.31
CA CYS A 147 0.98 1.83 15.50
C CYS A 147 1.73 2.64 16.56
N GLY A 148 1.00 3.12 17.56
CA GLY A 148 1.55 3.71 18.76
C GLY A 148 1.94 5.18 18.64
N ARG A 149 2.90 5.58 19.51
CA ARG A 149 3.39 6.95 19.66
C ARG A 149 4.73 7.11 18.96
N HIS A 150 4.86 8.15 18.14
CA HIS A 150 6.10 8.51 17.47
C HIS A 150 6.69 9.79 18.08
N TYR A 151 7.79 10.27 17.48
CA TYR A 151 8.43 11.49 17.93
C TYR A 151 7.44 12.66 18.07
N GLY A 152 7.53 13.39 19.17
CA GLY A 152 6.60 14.46 19.51
C GLY A 152 5.25 13.92 20.01
N LYS A 153 4.16 14.52 19.54
CA LYS A 153 2.77 14.16 19.91
C LYS A 153 2.09 13.25 18.87
N ARG A 154 2.76 12.92 17.76
CA ARG A 154 2.18 12.13 16.67
C ARG A 154 1.81 10.73 17.14
N ARG A 155 0.59 10.31 16.83
CA ARG A 155 0.10 8.94 17.01
C ARG A 155 -0.40 8.40 15.70
N THR A 156 -0.07 7.14 15.43
CA THR A 156 -0.62 6.40 14.30
C THR A 156 -1.70 5.43 14.75
N TYR A 157 -2.53 5.05 13.80
CA TYR A 157 -3.76 4.31 14.06
C TYR A 157 -3.52 2.82 14.32
N GLY A 158 -2.48 2.23 13.69
CA GLY A 158 -2.28 0.78 13.71
C GLY A 158 -3.28 0.06 12.81
N HIS A 159 -3.84 -1.03 13.30
CA HIS A 159 -4.82 -1.86 12.58
C HIS A 159 -4.29 -2.35 11.25
N SER A 160 -3.08 -2.98 11.24
CA SER A 160 -2.61 -3.72 10.07
C SER A 160 -3.66 -4.77 9.70
N LEU A 161 -4.02 -4.87 8.42
CA LEU A 161 -5.06 -5.82 8.05
C LEU A 161 -4.84 -6.41 6.65
N VAL A 162 -5.47 -7.56 6.44
CA VAL A 162 -5.57 -8.23 5.14
C VAL A 162 -7.04 -8.31 4.75
N VAL A 163 -7.33 -7.85 3.53
CA VAL A 163 -8.69 -7.87 2.95
C VAL A 163 -8.68 -8.73 1.70
N ASP A 164 -9.68 -9.60 1.56
CA ASP A 164 -9.88 -10.42 0.38
C ASP A 164 -10.50 -9.63 -0.79
N PRO A 165 -10.51 -10.18 -2.03
CA PRO A 165 -11.10 -9.52 -3.20
C PRO A 165 -12.58 -9.15 -3.09
N THR A 166 -13.34 -9.74 -2.16
CA THR A 166 -14.75 -9.43 -1.91
C THR A 166 -14.95 -8.30 -0.90
N GLY A 167 -13.87 -7.82 -0.28
CA GLY A 167 -13.89 -6.81 0.76
C GLY A 167 -14.05 -7.35 2.18
N THR A 168 -13.93 -8.67 2.37
CA THR A 168 -13.95 -9.30 3.70
C THR A 168 -12.60 -9.12 4.39
N ILE A 169 -12.59 -8.68 5.64
CA ILE A 169 -11.37 -8.62 6.45
C ILE A 169 -11.03 -10.05 6.88
N MET A 170 -9.89 -10.54 6.42
CA MET A 170 -9.39 -11.88 6.75
C MET A 170 -8.67 -11.91 8.09
N GLN A 171 -7.83 -10.91 8.32
CA GLN A 171 -7.05 -10.74 9.55
C GLN A 171 -6.88 -9.26 9.86
N GLU A 172 -6.87 -8.92 11.12
CA GLU A 172 -6.66 -7.55 11.60
C GLU A 172 -5.83 -7.58 12.89
N ALA A 173 -4.88 -6.64 12.98
CA ALA A 173 -4.12 -6.34 14.19
C ALA A 173 -4.80 -5.21 14.97
N ASP A 174 -4.47 -5.10 16.25
CA ASP A 174 -4.87 -3.99 17.11
C ASP A 174 -3.96 -2.76 16.99
N GLU A 175 -4.05 -1.86 17.97
CA GLU A 175 -3.22 -0.65 18.09
C GLU A 175 -1.79 -0.94 18.61
N ASP A 176 -1.47 -2.17 19.02
CA ASP A 176 -0.17 -2.56 19.56
C ASP A 176 0.73 -3.27 18.52
N PRO A 177 2.05 -3.22 18.68
CA PRO A 177 2.97 -3.92 17.79
C PRO A 177 2.75 -5.44 17.81
N CYS A 178 2.34 -6.00 16.68
CA CYS A 178 2.18 -7.44 16.50
C CYS A 178 2.41 -7.83 15.04
N PHE A 179 2.29 -9.11 14.74
CA PHE A 179 2.19 -9.63 13.37
C PHE A 179 0.88 -10.38 13.19
N ILE A 180 0.40 -10.40 11.96
CA ILE A 180 -0.76 -11.18 11.53
C ILE A 180 -0.34 -12.10 10.38
N ILE A 181 -1.00 -13.23 10.26
CA ILE A 181 -0.77 -14.21 9.19
C ILE A 181 -2.10 -14.47 8.49
N ALA A 182 -2.08 -14.49 7.17
CA ALA A 182 -3.24 -14.83 6.36
C ALA A 182 -2.82 -15.70 5.17
N ASP A 183 -3.61 -16.72 4.88
CA ASP A 183 -3.46 -17.55 3.68
C ASP A 183 -4.28 -16.92 2.55
N LEU A 184 -3.63 -16.58 1.42
CA LEU A 184 -4.28 -15.94 0.28
C LEU A 184 -4.62 -16.98 -0.78
N GLU A 185 -5.90 -17.31 -0.91
CA GLU A 185 -6.40 -18.19 -1.97
C GLU A 185 -6.49 -17.38 -3.28
N LEU A 186 -5.43 -17.40 -4.08
CA LEU A 186 -5.30 -16.54 -5.26
C LEU A 186 -6.36 -16.77 -6.34
N GLY A 187 -6.94 -17.98 -6.39
CA GLY A 187 -8.06 -18.29 -7.27
C GLY A 187 -9.29 -17.40 -7.05
N LEU A 188 -9.44 -16.83 -5.83
CA LEU A 188 -10.53 -15.91 -5.50
C LEU A 188 -10.48 -14.61 -6.32
N VAL A 189 -9.29 -14.15 -6.75
CA VAL A 189 -9.15 -12.96 -7.61
C VAL A 189 -9.86 -13.18 -8.95
N SER A 190 -9.57 -14.29 -9.62
CA SER A 190 -10.19 -14.63 -10.91
C SER A 190 -11.68 -14.87 -10.77
N GLN A 191 -12.10 -15.57 -9.71
CA GLN A 191 -13.50 -15.83 -9.41
C GLN A 191 -14.28 -14.53 -9.19
N THR A 192 -13.76 -13.62 -8.35
CA THR A 192 -14.41 -12.34 -8.05
C THR A 192 -14.52 -11.48 -9.31
N ARG A 193 -13.44 -11.36 -10.10
CA ARG A 193 -13.42 -10.57 -11.33
C ARG A 193 -14.31 -11.16 -12.42
N SER A 194 -14.46 -12.47 -12.48
CA SER A 194 -15.37 -13.13 -13.42
C SER A 194 -16.84 -12.91 -13.03
N SER A 195 -17.13 -12.94 -11.72
CA SER A 195 -18.49 -12.73 -11.20
C SER A 195 -18.93 -11.27 -11.31
N LEU A 196 -18.01 -10.32 -11.12
CA LEU A 196 -18.28 -8.87 -11.20
C LEU A 196 -17.17 -8.18 -12.00
N PRO A 197 -17.21 -8.22 -13.36
CA PRO A 197 -16.10 -7.75 -14.19
C PRO A 197 -16.07 -6.22 -14.35
N SER A 198 -16.20 -5.48 -13.26
CA SER A 198 -16.28 -4.01 -13.23
C SER A 198 -15.04 -3.32 -13.83
N LEU A 199 -13.87 -3.97 -13.80
CA LEU A 199 -12.64 -3.44 -14.43
C LEU A 199 -12.74 -3.40 -15.96
N GLN A 200 -13.58 -4.26 -16.58
CA GLN A 200 -13.79 -4.33 -18.02
C GLN A 200 -14.96 -3.46 -18.46
N HIS A 201 -15.80 -3.00 -17.53
CA HIS A 201 -17.00 -2.22 -17.83
C HIS A 201 -16.77 -0.71 -17.80
N ASP A 202 -15.53 -0.25 -17.75
CA ASP A 202 -15.22 1.18 -17.83
C ASP A 202 -15.77 1.78 -19.12
N ARG A 203 -16.29 3.01 -19.00
CA ARG A 203 -16.77 3.82 -20.10
C ARG A 203 -16.17 5.22 -19.99
N ASP A 204 -15.75 5.75 -21.11
CA ASP A 204 -15.46 7.17 -21.22
C ASP A 204 -16.76 7.96 -21.12
N TYR A 205 -16.73 9.00 -20.32
CA TYR A 205 -17.89 9.89 -20.16
C TYR A 205 -17.43 11.34 -19.98
N LYS A 206 -18.35 12.26 -20.28
CA LYS A 206 -18.17 13.69 -20.03
C LYS A 206 -19.05 14.10 -18.85
N VAL A 207 -18.51 14.97 -18.01
CA VAL A 207 -19.31 15.62 -16.95
C VAL A 207 -19.93 16.87 -17.58
N GLY A 208 -21.27 16.88 -17.67
CA GLY A 208 -22.03 18.09 -18.03
C GLY A 208 -22.17 19.01 -16.82
N MET A 209 -22.19 20.33 -17.05
CA MET A 209 -22.54 21.34 -16.06
C MET A 209 -23.85 22.02 -16.50
#